data_594e0aa7fdfc6d54bd9a497d231c642b
#
_entry.id   594e0aa7fdfc6d54bd9a497d231c642b
#
_cell.length_a   1.000
_cell.length_b   1.000
_cell.length_c   1.000
_cell.angle_alpha   90.00
_cell.angle_beta   90.00
_cell.angle_gamma   90.00
#
_symmetry.space_group_name_H-M   'P 1'
#
loop_
_entity.id
_entity.type
_entity.pdbx_description
1 polymer ?
#
loop_
_entity_poly.entity_id
_entity_poly.type
_entity_poly.pdbx_seq_one_letter_code
_entity_poly.pdbx_strand_id
1 'polypeptide(L)'
;MKIIIIGGVAGGATTAARIRRVDETAEIILLEKGKYISYANCGLPYYIGGVIEERDKLFVQTPEAFSTRFRVDVRTENEAIFIDRKRKTVTIRQSSEDTYEESYDKLVISTGASPVRPLLPGIDLSGIFTLRNVTDTDRIKEYIKSHAPRKAVIVGAGFIGLEMAENLHTQGAKVSIVEMGNQVMAPIDFSMASLVHQHLMDKGVNLYLEQAVASFSRE
;
A
#
# COMPACT_ATOMS: atom_id res chain seq x y z
N MET A 1 28.33 4.88 -13.71
CA MET A 1 27.60 3.61 -13.46
C MET A 1 26.11 3.90 -13.53
N LYS A 2 25.37 3.11 -14.32
CA LYS A 2 23.90 3.26 -14.47
C LYS A 2 23.16 2.28 -13.57
N ILE A 3 22.28 2.79 -12.73
CA ILE A 3 21.55 2.01 -11.73
C ILE A 3 20.06 2.21 -11.95
N ILE A 4 19.35 1.11 -12.13
CA ILE A 4 17.88 1.11 -12.18
C ILE A 4 17.34 0.62 -10.84
N ILE A 5 16.35 1.32 -10.32
CA ILE A 5 15.63 0.98 -9.08
C ILE A 5 14.17 0.79 -9.43
N ILE A 6 13.62 -0.39 -9.18
CA ILE A 6 12.21 -0.72 -9.41
C ILE A 6 11.44 -0.60 -8.10
N GLY A 7 10.51 0.35 -8.05
CA GLY A 7 9.71 0.71 -6.89
C GLY A 7 10.19 1.98 -6.21
N GLY A 8 9.33 2.98 -6.11
CA GLY A 8 9.63 4.36 -5.72
C GLY A 8 9.23 4.75 -4.30
N VAL A 9 8.77 3.82 -3.46
CA VAL A 9 8.30 4.16 -2.12
C VAL A 9 9.43 4.00 -1.09
N ALA A 10 9.25 3.32 0.01
CA ALA A 10 10.20 3.31 1.14
C ALA A 10 11.60 2.79 0.74
N GLY A 11 11.67 1.55 0.26
CA GLY A 11 12.95 0.91 -0.05
C GLY A 11 13.69 1.56 -1.22
N GLY A 12 12.98 1.80 -2.34
CA GLY A 12 13.61 2.36 -3.53
C GLY A 12 14.03 3.81 -3.38
N ALA A 13 13.16 4.67 -2.85
CA ALA A 13 13.49 6.07 -2.61
C ALA A 13 14.68 6.22 -1.64
N THR A 14 14.69 5.44 -0.54
CA THR A 14 15.81 5.43 0.42
C THR A 14 17.10 4.96 -0.24
N THR A 15 17.02 3.92 -1.07
CA THR A 15 18.18 3.39 -1.81
C THR A 15 18.73 4.42 -2.79
N ALA A 16 17.87 5.07 -3.58
CA ALA A 16 18.27 6.11 -4.54
C ALA A 16 18.99 7.27 -3.83
N ALA A 17 18.40 7.77 -2.73
CA ALA A 17 19.01 8.81 -1.91
C ALA A 17 20.36 8.38 -1.30
N ARG A 18 20.48 7.11 -0.89
CA ARG A 18 21.74 6.58 -0.36
C ARG A 18 22.80 6.43 -1.43
N ILE A 19 22.45 5.90 -2.60
CA ILE A 19 23.38 5.77 -3.73
C ILE A 19 23.96 7.13 -4.08
N ARG A 20 23.13 8.17 -4.23
CA ARG A 20 23.60 9.53 -4.55
C ARG A 20 24.59 10.09 -3.55
N ARG A 21 24.45 9.79 -2.26
CA ARG A 21 25.39 10.20 -1.21
C ARG A 21 26.73 9.47 -1.28
N VAL A 22 26.74 8.27 -1.85
CA VAL A 22 27.97 7.43 -1.95
C VAL A 22 28.65 7.64 -3.30
N ASP A 23 27.88 7.86 -4.37
CA ASP A 23 28.38 8.08 -5.72
C ASP A 23 27.60 9.25 -6.37
N GLU A 24 28.23 10.41 -6.39
CA GLU A 24 27.66 11.62 -6.98
C GLU A 24 27.55 11.55 -8.51
N THR A 25 28.30 10.67 -9.15
CA THR A 25 28.38 10.53 -10.62
C THR A 25 27.46 9.45 -11.16
N ALA A 26 26.84 8.61 -10.31
CA ALA A 26 25.94 7.56 -10.75
C ALA A 26 24.76 8.13 -11.54
N GLU A 27 24.41 7.51 -12.66
CA GLU A 27 23.14 7.68 -13.35
C GLU A 27 22.10 6.80 -12.62
N ILE A 28 21.06 7.40 -12.07
CA ILE A 28 20.06 6.70 -11.26
C ILE A 28 18.69 6.90 -11.91
N ILE A 29 18.04 5.81 -12.28
CA ILE A 29 16.66 5.78 -12.75
C ILE A 29 15.81 5.10 -11.70
N LEU A 30 14.74 5.76 -11.26
CA LEU A 30 13.76 5.24 -10.33
C LEU A 30 12.43 5.01 -11.08
N LEU A 31 12.05 3.75 -11.24
CA LEU A 31 10.80 3.35 -11.88
C LEU A 31 9.74 3.09 -10.82
N GLU A 32 8.58 3.72 -10.97
CA GLU A 32 7.42 3.50 -10.14
C GLU A 32 6.18 3.28 -11.01
N LYS A 33 5.48 2.16 -10.81
CA LYS A 33 4.28 1.85 -11.58
C LYS A 33 3.07 2.73 -11.24
N GLY A 34 3.06 3.28 -10.03
CA GLY A 34 2.02 4.19 -9.57
C GLY A 34 2.36 5.66 -9.86
N LYS A 35 1.45 6.54 -9.50
CA LYS A 35 1.60 8.01 -9.67
C LYS A 35 2.51 8.65 -8.61
N TYR A 36 2.70 7.98 -7.47
CA TYR A 36 3.29 8.59 -6.29
C TYR A 36 4.49 7.81 -5.79
N ILE A 37 5.54 8.53 -5.41
CA ILE A 37 6.71 7.99 -4.74
C ILE A 37 6.77 8.48 -3.28
N SER A 38 7.62 7.87 -2.48
CA SER A 38 8.06 8.41 -1.18
C SER A 38 6.91 8.94 -0.31
N TYR A 39 5.86 8.16 -0.12
CA TYR A 39 4.74 8.48 0.75
C TYR A 39 4.73 7.61 2.02
N ALA A 40 4.05 8.09 3.06
CA ALA A 40 3.89 7.41 4.34
C ALA A 40 2.86 6.28 4.24
N ASN A 41 3.30 5.05 3.96
CA ASN A 41 2.40 3.89 3.89
C ASN A 41 1.59 3.70 5.17
N CYS A 42 2.20 3.89 6.34
CA CYS A 42 1.53 3.76 7.63
C CYS A 42 0.54 4.90 7.91
N GLY A 43 0.58 6.00 7.14
CA GLY A 43 -0.36 7.11 7.26
C GLY A 43 -1.69 6.88 6.54
N LEU A 44 -1.76 5.90 5.64
CA LEU A 44 -2.94 5.71 4.78
C LEU A 44 -4.23 5.43 5.58
N PRO A 45 -4.27 4.52 6.56
CA PRO A 45 -5.44 4.32 7.39
C PRO A 45 -5.85 5.58 8.15
N TYR A 46 -4.87 6.32 8.68
CA TYR A 46 -5.10 7.53 9.48
C TYR A 46 -5.59 8.72 8.63
N TYR A 47 -5.21 8.78 7.36
CA TYR A 47 -5.82 9.73 6.43
C TYR A 47 -7.26 9.36 6.09
N ILE A 48 -7.58 8.07 5.94
CA ILE A 48 -8.96 7.60 5.76
C ILE A 48 -9.79 7.97 6.99
N GLY A 49 -9.28 7.74 8.20
CA GLY A 49 -9.93 8.05 9.47
C GLY A 49 -10.02 9.54 9.81
N GLY A 50 -9.32 10.42 9.07
CA GLY A 50 -9.35 11.87 9.31
C GLY A 50 -8.36 12.36 10.37
N VAL A 51 -7.53 11.49 10.97
CA VAL A 51 -6.44 11.87 11.87
C VAL A 51 -5.38 12.69 11.11
N ILE A 52 -5.06 12.26 9.89
CA ILE A 52 -4.32 13.07 8.92
C ILE A 52 -5.37 13.78 8.07
N GLU A 53 -5.53 15.08 8.28
CA GLU A 53 -6.59 15.87 7.62
C GLU A 53 -6.24 16.18 6.17
N GLU A 54 -5.00 16.58 5.92
CA GLU A 54 -4.52 17.03 4.62
C GLU A 54 -3.84 15.90 3.86
N ARG A 55 -4.30 15.64 2.63
CA ARG A 55 -3.77 14.60 1.76
C ARG A 55 -2.27 14.75 1.49
N ASP A 56 -1.82 15.98 1.35
CA ASP A 56 -0.43 16.27 1.00
C ASP A 56 0.56 15.91 2.12
N LYS A 57 0.09 15.78 3.37
CA LYS A 57 0.90 15.26 4.49
C LYS A 57 1.25 13.77 4.36
N LEU A 58 0.61 13.04 3.45
CA LEU A 58 1.02 11.68 3.13
C LEU A 58 2.36 11.63 2.37
N PHE A 59 2.70 12.68 1.63
CA PHE A 59 3.89 12.69 0.78
C PHE A 59 5.12 13.20 1.52
N VAL A 60 6.13 12.35 1.62
CA VAL A 60 7.44 12.75 2.14
C VAL A 60 8.21 13.55 1.09
N GLN A 61 8.09 13.16 -0.18
CA GLN A 61 8.66 13.86 -1.33
C GLN A 61 7.76 13.68 -2.56
N THR A 62 7.63 14.72 -3.38
CA THR A 62 7.06 14.58 -4.72
C THR A 62 8.11 14.04 -5.71
N PRO A 63 7.72 13.48 -6.86
CA PRO A 63 8.66 13.06 -7.91
C PRO A 63 9.63 14.16 -8.32
N GLU A 64 9.14 15.38 -8.51
CA GLU A 64 9.91 16.53 -8.95
C GLU A 64 10.90 16.99 -7.88
N ALA A 65 10.44 17.10 -6.62
CA ALA A 65 11.29 17.50 -5.50
C ALA A 65 12.39 16.44 -5.24
N PHE A 66 12.04 15.16 -5.36
CA PHE A 66 13.00 14.05 -5.21
C PHE A 66 14.02 14.06 -6.35
N SER A 67 13.57 14.21 -7.60
CA SER A 67 14.42 14.30 -8.79
C SER A 67 15.43 15.44 -8.66
N THR A 68 14.96 16.62 -8.32
CA THR A 68 15.81 17.81 -8.15
C THR A 68 16.82 17.62 -7.01
N ARG A 69 16.36 17.18 -5.84
CA ARG A 69 17.18 17.05 -4.64
C ARG A 69 18.29 16.01 -4.78
N PHE A 70 17.97 14.87 -5.40
CA PHE A 70 18.88 13.73 -5.48
C PHE A 70 19.44 13.48 -6.88
N ARG A 71 19.11 14.33 -7.86
CA ARG A 71 19.52 14.16 -9.28
C ARG A 71 19.23 12.73 -9.77
N VAL A 72 17.98 12.28 -9.56
CA VAL A 72 17.47 10.97 -9.93
C VAL A 72 16.45 11.15 -11.06
N ASP A 73 16.56 10.38 -12.13
CA ASP A 73 15.51 10.30 -13.15
C ASP A 73 14.34 9.48 -12.58
N VAL A 74 13.30 10.19 -12.12
CA VAL A 74 12.11 9.57 -11.51
C VAL A 74 11.04 9.42 -12.58
N ARG A 75 10.67 8.18 -12.87
CA ARG A 75 9.64 7.84 -13.85
C ARG A 75 8.46 7.16 -13.16
N THR A 76 7.43 7.93 -12.87
CA THR A 76 6.15 7.42 -12.39
C THR A 76 5.29 6.91 -13.54
N GLU A 77 4.33 6.02 -13.26
CA GLU A 77 3.49 5.35 -14.26
C GLU A 77 4.31 4.57 -15.30
N ASN A 78 5.45 4.04 -14.86
CA ASN A 78 6.39 3.24 -15.63
C ASN A 78 6.61 1.90 -14.92
N GLU A 79 5.98 0.84 -15.44
CA GLU A 79 6.04 -0.49 -14.86
C GLU A 79 7.15 -1.33 -15.48
N ALA A 80 8.09 -1.82 -14.69
CA ALA A 80 9.06 -2.82 -15.13
C ALA A 80 8.35 -4.17 -15.30
N ILE A 81 8.21 -4.64 -16.54
CA ILE A 81 7.45 -5.85 -16.88
C ILE A 81 8.34 -7.06 -17.15
N PHE A 82 9.61 -6.85 -17.54
CA PHE A 82 10.54 -7.92 -17.80
C PHE A 82 11.99 -7.50 -17.53
N ILE A 83 12.81 -8.43 -17.05
CA ILE A 83 14.23 -8.23 -16.75
C ILE A 83 15.05 -9.26 -17.54
N ASP A 84 15.83 -8.81 -18.50
CA ASP A 84 16.83 -9.64 -19.16
C ASP A 84 18.18 -9.54 -18.42
N ARG A 85 18.49 -10.55 -17.64
CA ARG A 85 19.74 -10.58 -16.85
C ARG A 85 21.00 -10.77 -17.71
N LYS A 86 20.89 -11.37 -18.88
CA LYS A 86 22.04 -11.60 -19.79
C LYS A 86 22.40 -10.32 -20.51
N ARG A 87 21.39 -9.63 -21.06
CA ARG A 87 21.57 -8.34 -21.73
C ARG A 87 21.69 -7.17 -20.75
N LYS A 88 21.36 -7.39 -19.47
CA LYS A 88 21.22 -6.34 -18.45
C LYS A 88 20.30 -5.22 -18.91
N THR A 89 19.09 -5.59 -19.33
CA THR A 89 18.04 -4.64 -19.71
C THR A 89 16.78 -4.90 -18.91
N VAL A 90 16.00 -3.84 -18.74
CA VAL A 90 14.64 -3.87 -18.18
C VAL A 90 13.70 -3.40 -19.26
N THR A 91 12.65 -4.17 -19.55
CA THR A 91 11.55 -3.72 -20.40
C THR A 91 10.52 -3.02 -19.52
N ILE A 92 10.14 -1.81 -19.90
CA ILE A 92 9.29 -0.91 -19.13
C ILE A 92 8.06 -0.60 -19.97
N ARG A 93 6.88 -0.72 -19.34
CA ARG A 93 5.59 -0.33 -19.92
C ARG A 93 5.13 0.99 -19.31
N GLN A 94 4.75 1.93 -20.14
CA GLN A 94 4.15 3.20 -19.74
C GLN A 94 2.63 3.07 -19.59
N SER A 95 2.00 4.04 -18.96
CA SER A 95 0.53 4.12 -18.88
C SER A 95 -0.17 4.23 -20.24
N SER A 96 0.54 4.66 -21.27
CA SER A 96 0.11 4.65 -22.69
C SER A 96 0.11 3.26 -23.34
N GLU A 97 0.52 2.20 -22.60
CA GLU A 97 0.79 0.84 -23.08
C GLU A 97 2.04 0.71 -24.00
N ASP A 98 2.71 1.81 -24.30
CA ASP A 98 3.98 1.78 -25.03
C ASP A 98 5.07 1.15 -24.16
N THR A 99 5.98 0.43 -24.81
CA THR A 99 7.10 -0.22 -24.14
C THR A 99 8.44 0.28 -24.65
N TYR A 100 9.42 0.35 -23.76
CA TYR A 100 10.79 0.65 -24.10
C TYR A 100 11.77 -0.15 -23.24
N GLU A 101 13.02 -0.23 -23.63
CA GLU A 101 14.08 -0.91 -22.89
C GLU A 101 15.08 0.09 -22.30
N GLU A 102 15.53 -0.19 -21.07
CA GLU A 102 16.63 0.51 -20.40
C GLU A 102 17.72 -0.48 -20.00
N SER A 103 18.97 -0.15 -20.32
CA SER A 103 20.11 -0.93 -19.85
C SER A 103 20.55 -0.51 -18.44
N TYR A 104 21.18 -1.42 -17.70
CA TYR A 104 21.70 -1.15 -16.36
C TYR A 104 23.04 -1.82 -16.11
N ASP A 105 23.86 -1.21 -15.25
CA ASP A 105 25.04 -1.85 -14.65
C ASP A 105 24.62 -2.60 -13.38
N LYS A 106 23.77 -1.98 -12.57
CA LYS A 106 23.21 -2.54 -11.32
C LYS A 106 21.69 -2.37 -11.31
N LEU A 107 20.99 -3.34 -10.75
CA LEU A 107 19.54 -3.33 -10.60
C LEU A 107 19.16 -3.53 -9.14
N VAL A 108 18.25 -2.68 -8.66
CA VAL A 108 17.62 -2.80 -7.34
C VAL A 108 16.15 -3.12 -7.53
N ILE A 109 15.67 -4.16 -6.86
CA ILE A 109 14.27 -4.58 -6.90
C ILE A 109 13.65 -4.29 -5.54
N SER A 110 12.73 -3.31 -5.50
CA SER A 110 12.07 -2.82 -4.29
C SER A 110 10.56 -2.66 -4.51
N THR A 111 9.95 -3.65 -5.15
CA THR A 111 8.57 -3.62 -5.64
C THR A 111 7.51 -3.65 -4.54
N GLY A 112 7.91 -3.97 -3.31
CA GLY A 112 6.97 -4.15 -2.19
C GLY A 112 6.08 -5.38 -2.38
N ALA A 113 4.81 -5.26 -1.93
CA ALA A 113 3.81 -6.32 -2.00
C ALA A 113 2.51 -5.79 -2.61
N SER A 114 1.67 -6.69 -3.06
CA SER A 114 0.29 -6.41 -3.45
C SER A 114 -0.68 -7.14 -2.52
N PRO A 115 -1.85 -6.57 -2.23
CA PRO A 115 -2.86 -7.26 -1.45
C PRO A 115 -3.29 -8.55 -2.14
N VAL A 116 -3.48 -9.61 -1.39
CA VAL A 116 -4.12 -10.82 -1.89
C VAL A 116 -5.60 -10.51 -2.09
N ARG A 117 -6.09 -10.77 -3.30
CA ARG A 117 -7.51 -10.67 -3.64
C ARG A 117 -7.99 -12.07 -4.03
N PRO A 118 -8.59 -12.83 -3.09
CA PRO A 118 -8.98 -14.21 -3.36
C PRO A 118 -10.10 -14.27 -4.39
N LEU A 119 -10.14 -15.35 -5.16
CA LEU A 119 -11.20 -15.60 -6.15
C LEU A 119 -12.47 -16.08 -5.45
N LEU A 120 -13.15 -15.18 -4.74
CA LEU A 120 -14.40 -15.45 -4.05
C LEU A 120 -15.58 -14.89 -4.83
N PRO A 121 -16.75 -15.57 -4.82
CA PRO A 121 -17.96 -15.03 -5.41
C PRO A 121 -18.27 -13.65 -4.83
N GLY A 122 -18.55 -12.68 -5.70
CA GLY A 122 -18.91 -11.32 -5.31
C GLY A 122 -17.74 -10.39 -4.95
N ILE A 123 -16.47 -10.82 -5.06
CA ILE A 123 -15.31 -9.99 -4.71
C ILE A 123 -15.23 -8.66 -5.49
N ASP A 124 -15.86 -8.59 -6.67
CA ASP A 124 -15.87 -7.40 -7.53
C ASP A 124 -17.09 -6.49 -7.29
N LEU A 125 -17.89 -6.77 -6.28
CA LEU A 125 -19.00 -5.89 -5.91
C LEU A 125 -18.49 -4.52 -5.43
N SER A 126 -19.27 -3.49 -5.73
CA SER A 126 -18.99 -2.13 -5.25
C SER A 126 -19.00 -2.08 -3.72
N GLY A 127 -18.08 -1.34 -3.13
CA GLY A 127 -17.93 -1.24 -1.68
C GLY A 127 -16.90 -2.23 -1.10
N ILE A 128 -16.27 -3.07 -1.95
CA ILE A 128 -15.18 -3.94 -1.53
C ILE A 128 -13.85 -3.33 -1.98
N PHE A 129 -12.95 -3.14 -1.03
CA PHE A 129 -11.68 -2.47 -1.25
C PHE A 129 -10.52 -3.27 -0.69
N THR A 130 -9.35 -3.04 -1.26
CA THR A 130 -8.06 -3.35 -0.65
C THR A 130 -7.32 -2.05 -0.42
N LEU A 131 -6.49 -1.99 0.63
CA LEU A 131 -5.68 -0.82 0.94
C LEU A 131 -4.20 -1.15 0.76
N ARG A 132 -3.55 -0.47 -0.18
CA ARG A 132 -2.11 -0.65 -0.43
C ARG A 132 -1.38 0.65 -0.71
N ASN A 133 -2.01 1.59 -1.41
CA ASN A 133 -1.38 2.81 -1.91
C ASN A 133 -2.31 4.02 -1.78
N VAL A 134 -1.80 5.19 -2.17
CA VAL A 134 -2.56 6.45 -2.09
C VAL A 134 -3.82 6.42 -2.95
N THR A 135 -3.78 5.77 -4.12
CA THR A 135 -4.96 5.67 -5.00
C THR A 135 -6.08 4.85 -4.35
N ASP A 136 -5.73 3.74 -3.67
CA ASP A 136 -6.71 2.94 -2.93
C ASP A 136 -7.31 3.77 -1.78
N THR A 137 -6.47 4.52 -1.08
CA THR A 137 -6.87 5.41 0.01
C THR A 137 -7.85 6.48 -0.46
N ASP A 138 -7.55 7.14 -1.58
CA ASP A 138 -8.44 8.14 -2.19
C ASP A 138 -9.80 7.55 -2.54
N ARG A 139 -9.82 6.33 -3.14
CA ARG A 139 -11.06 5.61 -3.47
C ARG A 139 -11.89 5.26 -2.23
N ILE A 140 -11.25 4.74 -1.18
CA ILE A 140 -11.94 4.40 0.07
C ILE A 140 -12.51 5.66 0.72
N LYS A 141 -11.71 6.73 0.81
CA LYS A 141 -12.14 8.00 1.42
C LYS A 141 -13.31 8.63 0.66
N GLU A 142 -13.26 8.63 -0.66
CA GLU A 142 -14.36 9.13 -1.50
C GLU A 142 -15.63 8.28 -1.34
N TYR A 143 -15.49 6.96 -1.26
CA TYR A 143 -16.62 6.07 -1.01
C TYR A 143 -17.27 6.35 0.36
N ILE A 144 -16.46 6.51 1.40
CA ILE A 144 -16.98 6.84 2.74
C ILE A 144 -17.72 8.18 2.71
N LYS A 145 -17.15 9.19 2.06
CA LYS A 145 -17.75 10.53 1.95
C LYS A 145 -19.08 10.50 1.19
N SER A 146 -19.17 9.75 0.10
CA SER A 146 -20.35 9.74 -0.76
C SER A 146 -21.47 8.83 -0.26
N HIS A 147 -21.14 7.76 0.46
CA HIS A 147 -22.13 6.74 0.89
C HIS A 147 -22.41 6.75 2.40
N ALA A 148 -21.57 7.40 3.21
CA ALA A 148 -21.67 7.45 4.67
C ALA A 148 -22.00 6.08 5.31
N PRO A 149 -21.19 5.02 5.06
CA PRO A 149 -21.52 3.66 5.45
C PRO A 149 -21.59 3.55 6.98
N ARG A 150 -22.70 3.01 7.48
CA ARG A 150 -22.91 2.79 8.92
C ARG A 150 -22.27 1.51 9.45
N LYS A 151 -21.90 0.60 8.56
CA LYS A 151 -21.27 -0.68 8.89
C LYS A 151 -20.06 -0.90 8.00
N ALA A 152 -19.01 -1.47 8.57
CA ALA A 152 -17.83 -1.88 7.86
C ALA A 152 -17.41 -3.29 8.30
N VAL A 153 -16.96 -4.09 7.34
CA VAL A 153 -16.38 -5.41 7.61
C VAL A 153 -14.93 -5.39 7.16
N ILE A 154 -14.04 -5.74 8.05
CA ILE A 154 -12.62 -5.90 7.79
C ILE A 154 -12.33 -7.40 7.66
N VAL A 155 -11.75 -7.80 6.56
CA VAL A 155 -11.31 -9.18 6.32
C VAL A 155 -9.80 -9.27 6.54
N GLY A 156 -9.43 -9.97 7.61
CA GLY A 156 -8.05 -10.09 8.09
C GLY A 156 -7.74 -9.17 9.26
N ALA A 157 -7.22 -9.73 10.35
CA ALA A 157 -6.91 -9.04 11.60
C ALA A 157 -5.41 -8.80 11.79
N GLY A 158 -4.68 -8.56 10.69
CA GLY A 158 -3.31 -8.05 10.72
C GLY A 158 -3.25 -6.56 11.05
N PHE A 159 -2.04 -5.98 11.09
CA PHE A 159 -1.83 -4.56 11.45
C PHE A 159 -2.71 -3.60 10.64
N ILE A 160 -2.72 -3.72 9.32
CA ILE A 160 -3.52 -2.84 8.44
C ILE A 160 -5.01 -2.99 8.75
N GLY A 161 -5.48 -4.22 8.98
CA GLY A 161 -6.88 -4.48 9.31
C GLY A 161 -7.30 -3.83 10.62
N LEU A 162 -6.46 -3.90 11.66
CA LEU A 162 -6.71 -3.28 12.96
C LEU A 162 -6.68 -1.75 12.88
N GLU A 163 -5.69 -1.16 12.17
CA GLU A 163 -5.62 0.29 11.94
C GLU A 163 -6.86 0.78 11.16
N MET A 164 -7.31 0.04 10.16
CA MET A 164 -8.55 0.36 9.45
C MET A 164 -9.79 0.24 10.34
N ALA A 165 -9.85 -0.78 11.19
CA ALA A 165 -10.96 -0.96 12.14
C ALA A 165 -11.06 0.23 13.10
N GLU A 166 -9.94 0.64 13.70
CA GLU A 166 -9.86 1.82 14.57
C GLU A 166 -10.34 3.08 13.85
N ASN A 167 -9.80 3.34 12.66
CA ASN A 167 -10.09 4.56 11.92
C ASN A 167 -11.53 4.61 11.41
N LEU A 168 -12.11 3.50 10.94
CA LEU A 168 -13.51 3.44 10.54
C LEU A 168 -14.47 3.53 11.74
N HIS A 169 -14.08 2.94 12.87
CA HIS A 169 -14.84 3.07 14.13
C HIS A 169 -14.88 4.54 14.59
N THR A 170 -13.75 5.23 14.56
CA THR A 170 -13.67 6.67 14.90
C THR A 170 -14.54 7.54 13.98
N GLN A 171 -14.73 7.14 12.72
CA GLN A 171 -15.68 7.77 11.79
C GLN A 171 -17.15 7.40 12.06
N GLY A 172 -17.43 6.64 13.11
CA GLY A 172 -18.79 6.29 13.53
C GLY A 172 -19.37 5.04 12.87
N ALA A 173 -18.58 4.27 12.13
CA ALA A 173 -19.04 3.00 11.58
C ALA A 173 -19.08 1.90 12.66
N LYS A 174 -20.10 1.03 12.62
CA LYS A 174 -20.10 -0.22 13.37
C LYS A 174 -19.19 -1.21 12.64
N VAL A 175 -18.06 -1.54 13.28
CA VAL A 175 -17.01 -2.37 12.66
C VAL A 175 -17.14 -3.82 13.09
N SER A 176 -16.94 -4.73 12.13
CA SER A 176 -16.76 -6.16 12.33
C SER A 176 -15.45 -6.60 11.71
N ILE A 177 -14.69 -7.45 12.40
CA ILE A 177 -13.45 -8.05 11.90
C ILE A 177 -13.69 -9.54 11.73
N VAL A 178 -13.35 -10.10 10.57
CA VAL A 178 -13.40 -11.52 10.27
C VAL A 178 -11.98 -12.00 10.03
N GLU A 179 -11.53 -12.96 10.83
CA GLU A 179 -10.17 -13.51 10.78
C GLU A 179 -10.23 -15.03 10.75
N MET A 180 -9.49 -15.63 9.81
CA MET A 180 -9.43 -17.07 9.65
C MET A 180 -8.62 -17.76 10.77
N GLY A 181 -7.66 -17.06 11.33
CA GLY A 181 -6.87 -17.52 12.48
C GLY A 181 -7.63 -17.41 13.80
N ASN A 182 -7.06 -18.01 14.84
CA ASN A 182 -7.61 -17.99 16.19
C ASN A 182 -7.27 -16.71 16.97
N GLN A 183 -6.53 -15.79 16.36
CA GLN A 183 -6.14 -14.52 17.00
C GLN A 183 -5.94 -13.39 16.00
N VAL A 184 -6.02 -12.16 16.48
CA VAL A 184 -5.54 -10.98 15.77
C VAL A 184 -4.01 -10.91 15.87
N MET A 185 -3.36 -10.14 14.96
CA MET A 185 -1.92 -9.90 14.98
C MET A 185 -1.10 -11.20 15.08
N ALA A 186 -1.32 -12.14 14.16
CA ALA A 186 -0.67 -13.46 14.18
C ALA A 186 0.83 -13.52 14.56
N PRO A 187 1.66 -12.47 14.32
CA PRO A 187 3.08 -12.48 14.73
C PRO A 187 3.35 -12.34 16.24
N ILE A 188 2.35 -11.99 17.06
CA ILE A 188 2.54 -11.89 18.52
C ILE A 188 2.00 -13.13 19.25
N ASP A 189 2.45 -13.34 20.48
CA ASP A 189 1.96 -14.44 21.33
C ASP A 189 0.46 -14.28 21.64
N PHE A 190 -0.25 -15.42 21.74
CA PHE A 190 -1.69 -15.44 22.00
C PHE A 190 -2.07 -14.67 23.27
N SER A 191 -1.27 -14.75 24.33
CA SER A 191 -1.51 -14.02 25.57
C SER A 191 -1.54 -12.50 25.36
N MET A 192 -0.70 -11.98 24.45
CA MET A 192 -0.70 -10.57 24.09
C MET A 192 -1.85 -10.23 23.13
N ALA A 193 -2.12 -11.11 22.16
CA ALA A 193 -3.27 -10.96 21.27
C ALA A 193 -4.61 -10.92 22.04
N SER A 194 -4.73 -11.70 23.14
CA SER A 194 -5.93 -11.70 23.98
C SER A 194 -6.25 -10.34 24.60
N LEU A 195 -5.23 -9.55 24.93
CA LEU A 195 -5.42 -8.17 25.42
C LEU A 195 -5.98 -7.27 24.32
N VAL A 196 -5.52 -7.47 23.08
CA VAL A 196 -6.06 -6.74 21.92
C VAL A 196 -7.50 -7.18 21.63
N HIS A 197 -7.81 -8.48 21.74
CA HIS A 197 -9.20 -8.98 21.60
C HIS A 197 -10.13 -8.27 22.58
N GLN A 198 -9.75 -8.24 23.87
CA GLN A 198 -10.55 -7.58 24.89
C GLN A 198 -10.73 -6.10 24.59
N HIS A 199 -9.65 -5.40 24.21
CA HIS A 199 -9.72 -3.99 23.85
C HIS A 199 -10.66 -3.72 22.66
N LEU A 200 -10.62 -4.54 21.62
CA LEU A 200 -11.52 -4.42 20.46
C LEU A 200 -12.99 -4.60 20.88
N MET A 201 -13.27 -5.61 21.72
CA MET A 201 -14.63 -5.87 22.23
C MET A 201 -15.13 -4.74 23.12
N ASP A 202 -14.28 -4.21 23.99
CA ASP A 202 -14.59 -3.07 24.87
C ASP A 202 -14.91 -1.79 24.07
N LYS A 203 -14.30 -1.64 22.88
CA LYS A 203 -14.62 -0.58 21.93
C LYS A 203 -15.85 -0.86 21.05
N GLY A 204 -16.50 -2.01 21.23
CA GLY A 204 -17.70 -2.37 20.49
C GLY A 204 -17.43 -2.89 19.06
N VAL A 205 -16.20 -3.29 18.76
CA VAL A 205 -15.85 -3.98 17.52
C VAL A 205 -16.26 -5.44 17.62
N ASN A 206 -17.03 -5.93 16.65
CA ASN A 206 -17.38 -7.36 16.60
C ASN A 206 -16.18 -8.14 16.05
N LEU A 207 -15.72 -9.13 16.77
CA LEU A 207 -14.57 -9.95 16.39
C LEU A 207 -15.03 -11.40 16.10
N TYR A 208 -14.82 -11.84 14.87
CA TYR A 208 -15.13 -13.19 14.38
C TYR A 208 -13.82 -13.90 14.03
N LEU A 209 -13.30 -14.67 14.98
CA LEU A 209 -12.10 -15.50 14.81
C LEU A 209 -12.47 -16.88 14.31
N GLU A 210 -11.48 -17.60 13.72
CA GLU A 210 -11.64 -18.94 13.17
C GLU A 210 -12.74 -19.01 12.10
N GLN A 211 -12.94 -17.87 11.36
CA GLN A 211 -13.94 -17.75 10.32
C GLN A 211 -13.34 -17.26 9.01
N ALA A 212 -13.60 -18.01 7.95
CA ALA A 212 -13.22 -17.64 6.60
C ALA A 212 -14.40 -17.05 5.84
N VAL A 213 -14.14 -16.00 5.05
CA VAL A 213 -15.14 -15.46 4.12
C VAL A 213 -15.32 -16.41 2.95
N ALA A 214 -16.54 -16.83 2.68
CA ALA A 214 -16.86 -17.72 1.56
C ALA A 214 -17.33 -16.95 0.32
N SER A 215 -18.07 -15.86 0.50
CA SER A 215 -18.59 -15.04 -0.60
C SER A 215 -18.99 -13.65 -0.12
N PHE A 216 -19.24 -12.77 -1.08
CA PHE A 216 -19.87 -11.47 -0.88
C PHE A 216 -21.16 -11.40 -1.67
N SER A 217 -22.21 -10.82 -1.07
CA SER A 217 -23.51 -10.61 -1.74
C SER A 217 -24.05 -9.22 -1.40
N ARG A 218 -24.91 -8.71 -2.28
CA ARG A 218 -25.77 -7.55 -1.95
C ARG A 218 -27.07 -8.07 -1.35
N GLU A 219 -27.51 -7.45 -0.30
CA GLU A 219 -28.90 -7.58 0.18
C GLU A 219 -29.83 -6.73 -0.69
#